data_46f24b34f606e212c76b69670de41868
#
_entry.id   46f24b34f606e212c76b69670de41868
#
_cell.length_a   1.000
_cell.length_b   1.000
_cell.length_c   1.000
_cell.angle_alpha   90.00
_cell.angle_beta   90.00
_cell.angle_gamma   90.00
#
_symmetry.space_group_name_H-M   'P 1'
#
loop_
_entity.id
_entity.type
_entity.pdbx_description
1 polymer ?
#
loop_
_entity_poly.entity_id
_entity_poly.type
_entity_poly.pdbx_seq_one_letter_code
_entity_poly.pdbx_strand_id
1 'polypeptide(L)'
;MTNLEYSTGRWIDRKAVKHFLNGLARVLFHVLLVALSAGIAFFLPTIVSVVARSFWVYWSIIERETIYLISVEIATATMLLLVFSYLGRSLKDRKIAKTAKYAGLVRCFRSTGLLAQQRIRKLKNKHGLAKDVLILSSTGFRTFADPRGELHRVLKNCREAKIMLLNPRSEGAHTRAKSILDPNVTPEKFAEQIQKSIEFLKDLRATQKNVRLKLYGDAPWLKLAVLGDYVWMKHYHPGLDVQSMPEYVFEHDQNPGGIYTPLYQYFLTRWVNPDFPEYDLDTDELIHRNASGKEIRRERFDGARESFVFGRNSGKDLSGPTAPLLS
;
A
#
# COMPACT_ATOMS: atom_id res chain seq x y z
N MET A 1 -27.27 2.38 -59.89
CA MET A 1 -25.81 2.42 -60.08
C MET A 1 -25.18 2.53 -58.73
N THR A 2 -24.56 1.47 -58.37
CA THR A 2 -23.96 1.10 -57.11
C THR A 2 -22.58 1.72 -56.96
N ASN A 3 -22.25 2.27 -55.81
CA ASN A 3 -20.86 2.41 -55.37
C ASN A 3 -20.74 1.96 -53.93
N LEU A 4 -20.26 0.73 -53.76
CA LEU A 4 -19.75 0.14 -52.54
C LEU A 4 -18.26 0.51 -52.44
N GLU A 5 -17.91 1.46 -51.59
CA GLU A 5 -16.52 1.67 -51.20
C GLU A 5 -16.17 0.74 -50.03
N TYR A 6 -15.37 -0.26 -50.33
CA TYR A 6 -14.71 -1.12 -49.36
C TYR A 6 -13.55 -0.34 -48.69
N SER A 7 -13.76 0.17 -47.50
CA SER A 7 -12.67 0.68 -46.66
C SER A 7 -12.17 -0.47 -45.78
N THR A 8 -11.18 -1.23 -46.27
CA THR A 8 -10.40 -2.18 -45.49
C THR A 8 -9.30 -1.43 -44.72
N GLY A 9 -9.69 -0.70 -43.66
CA GLY A 9 -8.77 -0.17 -42.67
C GLY A 9 -8.23 -1.30 -41.78
N ARG A 10 -7.02 -1.77 -42.09
CA ARG A 10 -6.26 -2.75 -41.29
C ARG A 10 -5.90 -2.13 -39.96
N TRP A 11 -6.73 -2.34 -38.92
CA TRP A 11 -6.41 -1.99 -37.53
C TRP A 11 -5.29 -2.91 -37.04
N ILE A 12 -4.05 -2.48 -37.21
CA ILE A 12 -2.92 -3.15 -36.58
C ILE A 12 -3.10 -2.97 -35.07
N ASP A 13 -3.43 -4.05 -34.38
CA ASP A 13 -3.62 -4.04 -32.94
C ASP A 13 -2.31 -3.63 -32.25
N ARG A 14 -2.24 -2.38 -31.81
CA ARG A 14 -1.07 -1.80 -31.14
C ARG A 14 -0.66 -2.60 -29.89
N LYS A 15 -1.57 -3.37 -29.30
CA LYS A 15 -1.27 -4.27 -28.17
C LYS A 15 -0.50 -5.50 -28.64
N ALA A 16 -0.90 -6.11 -29.75
CA ALA A 16 -0.21 -7.25 -30.33
C ALA A 16 1.21 -6.90 -30.77
N VAL A 17 1.41 -5.73 -31.40
CA VAL A 17 2.74 -5.23 -31.79
C VAL A 17 3.62 -4.97 -30.56
N LYS A 18 3.07 -4.42 -29.49
CA LYS A 18 3.80 -4.17 -28.24
C LYS A 18 4.19 -5.46 -27.51
N HIS A 19 3.32 -6.47 -27.52
CA HIS A 19 3.63 -7.81 -26.99
C HIS A 19 4.71 -8.51 -27.83
N PHE A 20 4.62 -8.41 -29.14
CA PHE A 20 5.63 -8.96 -30.06
C PHE A 20 6.99 -8.28 -29.87
N LEU A 21 7.05 -6.95 -29.80
CA LEU A 21 8.26 -6.18 -29.53
C LEU A 21 8.90 -6.53 -28.17
N ASN A 22 8.09 -6.68 -27.12
CA ASN A 22 8.59 -7.10 -25.80
C ASN A 22 9.09 -8.55 -25.80
N GLY A 23 8.48 -9.44 -26.59
CA GLY A 23 8.95 -10.80 -26.80
C GLY A 23 10.30 -10.82 -27.53
N LEU A 24 10.37 -10.08 -28.64
CA LEU A 24 11.60 -9.96 -29.45
C LEU A 24 12.77 -9.35 -28.64
N ALA A 25 12.51 -8.28 -27.86
CA ALA A 25 13.52 -7.66 -27.00
C ALA A 25 14.04 -8.65 -25.93
N ARG A 26 13.18 -9.53 -25.42
CA ARG A 26 13.57 -10.56 -24.43
C ARG A 26 14.45 -11.64 -25.08
N VAL A 27 14.09 -12.09 -26.28
CA VAL A 27 14.89 -13.05 -27.05
C VAL A 27 16.24 -12.45 -27.42
N LEU A 28 16.28 -11.21 -27.93
CA LEU A 28 17.51 -10.48 -28.26
C LEU A 28 18.42 -10.32 -27.03
N PHE A 29 17.84 -10.01 -25.87
CA PHE A 29 18.62 -9.92 -24.61
C PHE A 29 19.28 -11.26 -24.26
N HIS A 30 18.54 -12.40 -24.38
CA HIS A 30 19.14 -13.71 -24.11
C HIS A 30 20.21 -14.11 -25.15
N VAL A 31 19.98 -13.82 -26.41
CA VAL A 31 20.97 -14.06 -27.46
C VAL A 31 22.25 -13.24 -27.22
N LEU A 32 22.10 -11.96 -26.87
CA LEU A 32 23.22 -11.09 -26.51
C LEU A 32 23.98 -11.60 -25.28
N LEU A 33 23.27 -12.09 -24.26
CA LEU A 33 23.85 -12.62 -23.04
C LEU A 33 24.62 -13.93 -23.32
N VAL A 34 24.09 -14.80 -24.16
CA VAL A 34 24.78 -16.02 -24.60
C VAL A 34 26.00 -15.68 -25.44
N ALA A 35 25.89 -14.75 -26.40
CA ALA A 35 27.02 -14.31 -27.23
C ALA A 35 28.14 -13.67 -26.38
N LEU A 36 27.76 -12.84 -25.37
CA LEU A 36 28.72 -12.23 -24.46
C LEU A 36 29.43 -13.30 -23.60
N SER A 37 28.67 -14.26 -23.04
CA SER A 37 29.25 -15.34 -22.24
C SER A 37 30.16 -16.27 -23.06
N ALA A 38 29.79 -16.58 -24.30
CA ALA A 38 30.62 -17.35 -25.22
C ALA A 38 31.90 -16.56 -25.58
N GLY A 39 31.77 -15.25 -25.83
CA GLY A 39 32.93 -14.39 -26.07
C GLY A 39 33.90 -14.37 -24.89
N ILE A 40 33.38 -14.19 -23.66
CA ILE A 40 34.21 -14.24 -22.44
C ILE A 40 34.86 -15.62 -22.30
N ALA A 41 34.14 -16.72 -22.50
CA ALA A 41 34.66 -18.07 -22.39
C ALA A 41 35.78 -18.34 -23.44
N PHE A 42 35.64 -17.81 -24.64
CA PHE A 42 36.61 -17.97 -25.70
C PHE A 42 37.89 -17.17 -25.43
N PHE A 43 37.77 -15.94 -24.93
CA PHE A 43 38.94 -15.08 -24.60
C PHE A 43 39.58 -15.37 -23.25
N LEU A 44 38.84 -16.05 -22.33
CA LEU A 44 39.31 -16.35 -20.98
C LEU A 44 40.66 -17.08 -20.95
N PRO A 45 40.92 -18.16 -21.74
CA PRO A 45 42.22 -18.83 -21.74
C PRO A 45 43.36 -17.91 -22.17
N THR A 46 43.11 -17.05 -23.16
CA THR A 46 44.11 -16.09 -23.65
C THR A 46 44.43 -15.02 -22.59
N ILE A 47 43.37 -14.47 -21.96
CA ILE A 47 43.51 -13.49 -20.87
C ILE A 47 44.28 -14.12 -19.71
N VAL A 48 43.88 -15.32 -19.30
CA VAL A 48 44.51 -16.05 -18.19
C VAL A 48 45.97 -16.34 -18.51
N SER A 49 46.32 -16.76 -19.75
CA SER A 49 47.68 -17.03 -20.14
C SER A 49 48.57 -15.77 -20.16
N VAL A 50 48.00 -14.63 -20.64
CA VAL A 50 48.72 -13.34 -20.63
C VAL A 50 48.91 -12.85 -19.18
N VAL A 51 47.88 -12.93 -18.36
CA VAL A 51 47.91 -12.55 -16.93
C VAL A 51 48.91 -13.45 -16.19
N ALA A 52 48.85 -14.77 -16.40
CA ALA A 52 49.76 -15.72 -15.76
C ALA A 52 51.22 -15.47 -16.17
N ARG A 53 51.47 -15.25 -17.47
CA ARG A 53 52.82 -14.95 -17.97
C ARG A 53 53.35 -13.62 -17.39
N SER A 54 52.51 -12.59 -17.36
CA SER A 54 52.85 -11.32 -16.74
C SER A 54 53.06 -11.47 -15.23
N PHE A 55 52.19 -12.24 -14.57
CA PHE A 55 52.27 -12.49 -13.14
C PHE A 55 53.59 -13.19 -12.76
N TRP A 56 54.03 -14.22 -13.51
CA TRP A 56 55.30 -14.91 -13.23
C TRP A 56 56.52 -13.99 -13.40
N VAL A 57 56.50 -13.14 -14.39
CA VAL A 57 57.59 -12.16 -14.61
C VAL A 57 57.65 -11.15 -13.47
N TYR A 58 56.50 -10.62 -13.04
CA TYR A 58 56.44 -9.65 -11.95
C TYR A 58 56.60 -10.31 -10.58
N TRP A 59 56.17 -11.57 -10.43
CA TRP A 59 56.28 -12.31 -9.17
C TRP A 59 57.72 -12.47 -8.73
N SER A 60 58.65 -12.75 -9.64
CA SER A 60 60.06 -12.85 -9.33
C SER A 60 60.70 -11.54 -8.83
N ILE A 61 60.10 -10.41 -9.16
CA ILE A 61 60.49 -9.09 -8.67
C ILE A 61 59.86 -8.82 -7.30
N ILE A 62 58.59 -9.22 -7.12
CA ILE A 62 57.84 -9.01 -5.88
C ILE A 62 58.37 -9.91 -4.76
N GLU A 63 58.80 -11.15 -5.07
CA GLU A 63 59.28 -12.10 -4.10
C GLU A 63 60.58 -11.65 -3.40
N ARG A 64 61.36 -10.77 -4.04
CA ARG A 64 62.61 -10.18 -3.49
C ARG A 64 62.32 -9.01 -2.52
N GLU A 65 61.17 -8.42 -2.56
CA GLU A 65 60.80 -7.22 -1.80
C GLU A 65 59.66 -7.56 -0.83
N THR A 66 59.98 -7.80 0.44
CA THR A 66 59.01 -8.21 1.49
C THR A 66 57.84 -7.23 1.62
N ILE A 67 58.06 -5.94 1.36
CA ILE A 67 57.03 -4.90 1.43
C ILE A 67 55.97 -5.10 0.35
N TYR A 68 56.33 -5.48 -0.88
CA TYR A 68 55.37 -5.75 -1.95
C TYR A 68 54.56 -7.01 -1.69
N LEU A 69 55.17 -8.04 -1.11
CA LEU A 69 54.49 -9.29 -0.79
C LEU A 69 53.42 -9.06 0.25
N ILE A 70 53.69 -8.35 1.34
CA ILE A 70 52.74 -7.93 2.35
C ILE A 70 51.59 -7.10 1.73
N SER A 71 51.89 -6.17 0.83
CA SER A 71 50.90 -5.32 0.17
C SER A 71 49.93 -6.16 -0.69
N VAL A 72 50.42 -7.16 -1.42
CA VAL A 72 49.61 -8.08 -2.23
C VAL A 72 48.71 -8.96 -1.34
N GLU A 73 49.25 -9.44 -0.21
CA GLU A 73 48.46 -10.21 0.77
C GLU A 73 47.31 -9.39 1.33
N ILE A 74 47.58 -8.17 1.79
CA ILE A 74 46.57 -7.26 2.31
C ILE A 74 45.51 -6.93 1.24
N ALA A 75 45.93 -6.62 0.01
CA ALA A 75 45.04 -6.33 -1.09
C ALA A 75 44.12 -7.53 -1.42
N THR A 76 44.72 -8.73 -1.48
CA THR A 76 43.99 -9.98 -1.74
C THR A 76 42.98 -10.29 -0.61
N ALA A 77 43.40 -10.17 0.64
CA ALA A 77 42.56 -10.36 1.79
C ALA A 77 41.37 -9.38 1.78
N THR A 78 41.66 -8.09 1.50
CA THR A 78 40.60 -7.06 1.41
C THR A 78 39.65 -7.35 0.27
N MET A 79 40.12 -7.75 -0.90
CA MET A 79 39.29 -8.12 -2.04
C MET A 79 38.39 -9.31 -1.71
N LEU A 80 38.91 -10.36 -1.06
CA LEU A 80 38.14 -11.52 -0.62
C LEU A 80 37.07 -11.14 0.38
N LEU A 81 37.38 -10.30 1.36
CA LEU A 81 36.41 -9.79 2.33
C LEU A 81 35.27 -9.03 1.64
N LEU A 82 35.57 -8.18 0.67
CA LEU A 82 34.55 -7.47 -0.11
C LEU A 82 33.68 -8.42 -0.91
N VAL A 83 34.28 -9.40 -1.59
CA VAL A 83 33.56 -10.41 -2.37
C VAL A 83 32.64 -11.25 -1.46
N PHE A 84 33.15 -11.77 -0.34
CA PHE A 84 32.35 -12.57 0.59
C PHE A 84 31.24 -11.72 1.25
N SER A 85 31.53 -10.49 1.60
CA SER A 85 30.53 -9.55 2.13
C SER A 85 29.42 -9.29 1.10
N TYR A 86 29.77 -9.08 -0.16
CA TYR A 86 28.82 -8.88 -1.26
C TYR A 86 27.98 -10.13 -1.51
N LEU A 87 28.58 -11.31 -1.58
CA LEU A 87 27.89 -12.59 -1.75
C LEU A 87 26.96 -12.88 -0.60
N GLY A 88 27.42 -12.70 0.64
CA GLY A 88 26.60 -12.90 1.84
C GLY A 88 25.37 -11.98 1.87
N ARG A 89 25.55 -10.70 1.50
CA ARG A 89 24.45 -9.74 1.40
C ARG A 89 23.48 -10.13 0.28
N SER A 90 23.99 -10.50 -0.90
CA SER A 90 23.13 -10.93 -2.03
C SER A 90 22.30 -12.19 -1.70
N LEU A 91 22.88 -13.17 -1.02
CA LEU A 91 22.15 -14.35 -0.58
C LEU A 91 21.06 -14.04 0.45
N LYS A 92 21.33 -13.13 1.40
CA LYS A 92 20.38 -12.67 2.39
C LYS A 92 19.22 -11.93 1.72
N ASP A 93 19.51 -11.02 0.79
CA ASP A 93 18.51 -10.26 0.05
C ASP A 93 17.60 -11.17 -0.80
N ARG A 94 18.16 -12.21 -1.42
CA ARG A 94 17.40 -13.23 -2.16
C ARG A 94 16.45 -14.02 -1.24
N LYS A 95 16.88 -14.38 -0.03
CA LYS A 95 16.03 -15.05 0.96
C LYS A 95 14.87 -14.15 1.37
N ILE A 96 15.14 -12.87 1.72
CA ILE A 96 14.12 -11.89 2.07
C ILE A 96 13.13 -11.70 0.90
N ALA A 97 13.63 -11.51 -0.32
CA ALA A 97 12.79 -11.37 -1.51
C ALA A 97 11.90 -12.60 -1.75
N LYS A 98 12.42 -13.82 -1.54
CA LYS A 98 11.65 -15.05 -1.65
C LYS A 98 10.54 -15.12 -0.59
N THR A 99 10.85 -14.77 0.66
CA THR A 99 9.86 -14.74 1.75
C THR A 99 8.79 -13.67 1.50
N ALA A 100 9.18 -12.48 1.07
CA ALA A 100 8.25 -11.41 0.71
C ALA A 100 7.30 -11.83 -0.43
N LYS A 101 7.85 -12.47 -1.46
CA LYS A 101 7.07 -13.03 -2.57
C LYS A 101 6.10 -14.13 -2.08
N TYR A 102 6.56 -15.00 -1.19
CA TYR A 102 5.71 -16.04 -0.59
C TYR A 102 4.52 -15.44 0.17
N ALA A 103 4.72 -14.31 0.87
CA ALA A 103 3.67 -13.57 1.53
C ALA A 103 2.75 -12.79 0.56
N GLY A 104 3.01 -12.81 -0.74
CA GLY A 104 2.30 -12.03 -1.76
C GLY A 104 2.69 -10.54 -1.78
N LEU A 105 3.73 -10.12 -1.05
CA LEU A 105 4.19 -8.74 -1.03
C LEU A 105 4.88 -8.39 -2.36
N VAL A 106 4.23 -7.58 -3.18
CA VAL A 106 4.76 -7.17 -4.48
C VAL A 106 5.42 -5.80 -4.43
N ARG A 107 5.04 -4.93 -3.49
CA ARG A 107 5.63 -3.59 -3.34
C ARG A 107 5.53 -3.09 -1.91
N CYS A 108 6.54 -2.28 -1.55
CA CYS A 108 6.54 -1.47 -0.34
C CYS A 108 6.95 -0.05 -0.74
N PHE A 109 6.13 0.94 -0.42
CA PHE A 109 6.40 2.35 -0.69
C PHE A 109 6.68 3.08 0.61
N ARG A 110 7.78 3.81 0.69
CA ARG A 110 7.93 4.86 1.70
C ARG A 110 7.02 6.02 1.29
N SER A 111 6.28 6.56 2.25
CA SER A 111 5.25 7.58 1.99
C SER A 111 5.78 8.97 1.63
N THR A 112 7.09 9.18 1.62
CA THR A 112 7.73 10.48 1.45
C THR A 112 8.17 10.72 0.01
N GLY A 113 7.68 11.81 -0.59
CA GLY A 113 8.11 12.35 -1.88
C GLY A 113 7.00 12.44 -2.94
N LEU A 114 6.98 13.54 -3.68
CA LEU A 114 5.98 13.81 -4.72
C LEU A 114 5.98 12.76 -5.84
N LEU A 115 7.17 12.28 -6.23
CA LEU A 115 7.31 11.24 -7.26
C LEU A 115 6.76 9.89 -6.79
N ALA A 116 6.95 9.54 -5.51
CA ALA A 116 6.40 8.33 -4.93
C ALA A 116 4.86 8.38 -4.93
N GLN A 117 4.28 9.50 -4.51
CA GLN A 117 2.83 9.70 -4.52
C GLN A 117 2.22 9.63 -5.93
N GLN A 118 2.88 10.19 -6.94
CA GLN A 118 2.43 10.06 -8.33
C GLN A 118 2.48 8.60 -8.82
N ARG A 119 3.52 7.85 -8.48
CA ARG A 119 3.63 6.41 -8.81
C ARG A 119 2.54 5.60 -8.13
N ILE A 120 2.30 5.84 -6.84
CA ILE A 120 1.23 5.20 -6.06
C ILE A 120 -0.12 5.46 -6.73
N ARG A 121 -0.44 6.71 -7.04
CA ARG A 121 -1.69 7.09 -7.71
C ARG A 121 -1.86 6.41 -9.06
N LYS A 122 -0.81 6.38 -9.91
CA LYS A 122 -0.86 5.69 -11.21
C LYS A 122 -1.14 4.18 -11.05
N LEU A 123 -0.52 3.54 -10.05
CA LEU A 123 -0.72 2.12 -9.79
C LEU A 123 -2.11 1.83 -9.23
N LYS A 124 -2.59 2.61 -8.26
CA LYS A 124 -3.96 2.48 -7.73
C LYS A 124 -5.01 2.65 -8.83
N ASN A 125 -4.84 3.63 -9.72
CA ASN A 125 -5.71 3.78 -10.88
C ASN A 125 -5.68 2.56 -11.79
N LYS A 126 -4.50 1.98 -12.05
CA LYS A 126 -4.37 0.77 -12.88
C LYS A 126 -5.04 -0.44 -12.25
N HIS A 127 -4.95 -0.58 -10.92
CA HIS A 127 -5.49 -1.73 -10.19
C HIS A 127 -7.01 -1.63 -9.97
N GLY A 128 -7.55 -0.43 -9.75
CA GLY A 128 -8.93 -0.22 -9.35
C GLY A 128 -9.90 0.25 -10.44
N LEU A 129 -9.40 0.66 -11.62
CA LEU A 129 -10.27 1.17 -12.68
C LEU A 129 -11.24 0.09 -13.17
N ALA A 130 -12.54 0.41 -13.24
CA ALA A 130 -13.62 -0.47 -13.67
C ALA A 130 -13.75 -1.78 -12.85
N LYS A 131 -13.21 -1.83 -11.63
CA LYS A 131 -13.30 -2.98 -10.71
C LYS A 131 -14.16 -2.63 -9.49
N ASP A 132 -14.46 -3.65 -8.69
CA ASP A 132 -15.04 -3.44 -7.37
C ASP A 132 -13.96 -2.97 -6.40
N VAL A 133 -14.33 -2.04 -5.54
CA VAL A 133 -13.40 -1.35 -4.65
C VAL A 133 -13.89 -1.47 -3.22
N LEU A 134 -13.04 -1.97 -2.33
CA LEU A 134 -13.32 -2.02 -0.89
C LEU A 134 -12.35 -1.10 -0.17
N ILE A 135 -12.85 -0.18 0.66
CA ILE A 135 -12.02 0.79 1.37
C ILE A 135 -12.37 0.77 2.86
N LEU A 136 -11.34 0.59 3.70
CA LEU A 136 -11.40 0.83 5.13
C LEU A 136 -10.45 1.97 5.47
N SER A 137 -10.98 3.08 5.95
CA SER A 137 -10.20 4.29 6.24
C SER A 137 -10.78 5.02 7.45
N SER A 138 -9.98 5.85 8.11
CA SER A 138 -10.46 6.70 9.19
C SER A 138 -11.36 7.81 8.66
N THR A 139 -10.82 8.83 8.01
CA THR A 139 -11.60 9.94 7.47
C THR A 139 -11.96 9.80 6.00
N GLY A 140 -11.14 9.08 5.21
CA GLY A 140 -11.32 8.98 3.75
C GLY A 140 -10.91 10.24 2.97
N PHE A 141 -10.88 11.41 3.60
CA PHE A 141 -10.73 12.70 2.92
C PHE A 141 -9.54 12.74 1.96
N ARG A 142 -8.32 12.59 2.48
CA ARG A 142 -7.10 12.57 1.64
C ARG A 142 -6.96 11.31 0.78
N THR A 143 -7.80 10.31 1.01
CA THR A 143 -7.78 9.07 0.23
C THR A 143 -8.57 9.22 -1.05
N PHE A 144 -9.76 9.78 -0.99
CA PHE A 144 -10.66 9.84 -2.16
C PHE A 144 -11.51 11.11 -2.28
N ALA A 145 -11.86 11.83 -1.19
CA ALA A 145 -12.70 13.02 -1.30
C ALA A 145 -11.92 14.21 -1.87
N ASP A 146 -10.68 14.41 -1.44
CA ASP A 146 -9.79 15.40 -2.05
C ASP A 146 -9.56 15.03 -3.54
N PRO A 147 -9.72 15.98 -4.49
CA PRO A 147 -9.40 15.75 -5.91
C PRO A 147 -7.98 15.25 -6.19
N ARG A 148 -7.04 15.57 -5.28
CA ARG A 148 -5.67 15.05 -5.29
C ARG A 148 -5.53 13.71 -4.59
N GLY A 149 -6.60 13.15 -4.05
CA GLY A 149 -6.64 11.86 -3.36
C GLY A 149 -6.18 10.70 -4.22
N GLU A 150 -5.57 9.72 -3.58
CA GLU A 150 -4.97 8.57 -4.27
C GLU A 150 -6.00 7.70 -5.00
N LEU A 151 -7.25 7.65 -4.50
CA LEU A 151 -8.36 6.85 -5.02
C LEU A 151 -9.50 7.69 -5.61
N HIS A 152 -9.37 9.02 -5.69
CA HIS A 152 -10.43 9.90 -6.20
C HIS A 152 -10.90 9.48 -7.60
N ARG A 153 -9.95 9.27 -8.53
CA ARG A 153 -10.27 8.82 -9.89
C ARG A 153 -10.77 7.38 -9.94
N VAL A 154 -10.28 6.54 -9.03
CA VAL A 154 -10.71 5.13 -8.95
C VAL A 154 -12.18 5.07 -8.60
N LEU A 155 -12.63 5.78 -7.55
CA LEU A 155 -14.03 5.79 -7.14
C LEU A 155 -14.97 6.36 -8.20
N LYS A 156 -14.55 7.40 -8.94
CA LYS A 156 -15.33 7.93 -10.06
C LYS A 156 -15.54 6.93 -11.20
N ASN A 157 -14.66 5.91 -11.32
CA ASN A 157 -14.65 5.00 -12.44
C ASN A 157 -14.76 3.52 -12.04
N CYS A 158 -15.00 3.21 -10.74
CA CYS A 158 -15.24 1.84 -10.28
C CYS A 158 -16.64 1.37 -10.66
N ARG A 159 -16.87 0.06 -10.58
CA ARG A 159 -18.18 -0.58 -10.79
C ARG A 159 -19.01 -0.49 -9.53
N GLU A 160 -18.46 -0.90 -8.41
CA GLU A 160 -19.05 -0.86 -7.09
C GLU A 160 -18.01 -0.42 -6.06
N ALA A 161 -18.44 0.32 -5.04
CA ALA A 161 -17.60 0.69 -3.91
C ALA A 161 -18.27 0.37 -2.57
N LYS A 162 -17.59 -0.40 -1.73
CA LYS A 162 -17.95 -0.63 -0.32
C LYS A 162 -16.92 0.09 0.55
N ILE A 163 -17.39 1.06 1.30
CA ILE A 163 -16.53 1.98 2.05
C ILE A 163 -16.88 1.92 3.52
N MET A 164 -15.86 1.84 4.37
CA MET A 164 -15.99 1.95 5.82
C MET A 164 -15.19 3.15 6.30
N LEU A 165 -15.86 4.07 7.01
CA LEU A 165 -15.26 5.23 7.65
C LEU A 165 -15.52 5.19 9.15
N LEU A 166 -14.68 5.89 9.93
CA LEU A 166 -14.97 6.12 11.34
C LEU A 166 -16.27 6.91 11.49
N ASN A 167 -17.08 6.50 12.48
CA ASN A 167 -18.18 7.32 12.92
C ASN A 167 -17.59 8.55 13.65
N PRO A 168 -17.83 9.79 13.18
CA PRO A 168 -17.25 10.98 13.77
C PRO A 168 -17.68 11.21 15.24
N ARG A 169 -18.80 10.59 15.66
CA ARG A 169 -19.33 10.66 17.03
C ARG A 169 -18.79 9.55 17.95
N SER A 170 -18.02 8.61 17.41
CA SER A 170 -17.51 7.49 18.19
C SER A 170 -16.29 7.87 19.03
N GLU A 171 -16.10 7.13 20.11
CA GLU A 171 -14.90 7.22 20.93
C GLU A 171 -13.63 6.87 20.13
N GLY A 172 -13.75 5.92 19.20
CA GLY A 172 -12.64 5.55 18.30
C GLY A 172 -12.18 6.70 17.41
N ALA A 173 -13.09 7.55 16.91
CA ALA A 173 -12.73 8.73 16.13
C ALA A 173 -12.01 9.77 17.01
N HIS A 174 -12.52 10.00 18.21
CA HIS A 174 -11.94 10.93 19.17
C HIS A 174 -10.55 10.49 19.63
N THR A 175 -10.43 9.22 20.03
CA THR A 175 -9.16 8.61 20.40
C THR A 175 -8.15 8.67 19.26
N ARG A 176 -8.58 8.38 18.04
CA ARG A 176 -7.70 8.47 16.86
C ARG A 176 -7.24 9.89 16.60
N ALA A 177 -8.12 10.87 16.64
CA ALA A 177 -7.76 12.27 16.43
C ALA A 177 -6.75 12.75 17.47
N LYS A 178 -6.98 12.45 18.75
CA LYS A 178 -6.07 12.78 19.85
C LYS A 178 -4.73 12.05 19.79
N SER A 179 -4.70 10.84 19.23
CA SER A 179 -3.46 10.06 19.14
C SER A 179 -2.45 10.61 18.13
N ILE A 180 -2.86 11.51 17.23
CA ILE A 180 -1.96 12.11 16.25
C ILE A 180 -1.27 13.32 16.88
N LEU A 181 0.05 13.30 16.95
CA LEU A 181 0.86 14.38 17.57
C LEU A 181 1.05 15.58 16.63
N ASP A 182 0.08 15.87 15.77
CA ASP A 182 0.06 17.05 14.90
C ASP A 182 -0.94 18.05 15.48
N PRO A 183 -0.54 19.26 15.90
CA PRO A 183 -1.42 20.27 16.47
C PRO A 183 -2.51 20.74 15.49
N ASN A 184 -2.33 20.50 14.20
CA ASN A 184 -3.34 20.81 13.19
C ASN A 184 -4.45 19.76 13.06
N VAL A 185 -4.33 18.60 13.73
CA VAL A 185 -5.33 17.54 13.72
C VAL A 185 -6.12 17.59 15.01
N THR A 186 -7.29 18.27 14.96
CA THR A 186 -8.25 18.31 16.08
C THR A 186 -9.40 17.36 15.82
N PRO A 187 -10.14 16.90 16.85
CA PRO A 187 -11.34 16.08 16.68
C PRO A 187 -12.37 16.72 15.74
N GLU A 188 -12.53 18.05 15.80
CA GLU A 188 -13.47 18.81 14.97
C GLU A 188 -13.06 18.75 13.50
N LYS A 189 -11.78 19.03 13.19
CA LYS A 189 -11.25 18.89 11.83
C LYS A 189 -11.34 17.44 11.31
N PHE A 190 -11.20 16.48 12.22
CA PHE A 190 -11.31 15.09 11.87
C PHE A 190 -12.76 14.73 11.48
N ALA A 191 -13.73 15.22 12.25
CA ALA A 191 -15.16 15.10 11.94
C ALA A 191 -15.52 15.83 10.63
N GLU A 192 -15.01 17.04 10.42
CA GLU A 192 -15.20 17.80 9.17
C GLU A 192 -14.65 17.02 7.95
N GLN A 193 -13.49 16.38 8.08
CA GLN A 193 -12.94 15.55 7.00
C GLN A 193 -13.82 14.35 6.67
N ILE A 194 -14.43 13.70 7.69
CA ILE A 194 -15.36 12.60 7.47
C ILE A 194 -16.61 13.11 6.76
N GLN A 195 -17.14 14.26 7.19
CA GLN A 195 -18.30 14.88 6.56
C GLN A 195 -18.06 15.20 5.08
N LYS A 196 -16.92 15.81 4.73
CA LYS A 196 -16.53 16.05 3.33
C LYS A 196 -16.41 14.75 2.52
N SER A 197 -16.00 13.66 3.16
CA SER A 197 -15.96 12.36 2.51
C SER A 197 -17.36 11.80 2.24
N ILE A 198 -18.28 11.96 3.17
CA ILE A 198 -19.68 11.60 3.00
C ILE A 198 -20.32 12.39 1.86
N GLU A 199 -20.11 13.71 1.83
CA GLU A 199 -20.59 14.58 0.75
C GLU A 199 -20.10 14.14 -0.63
N PHE A 200 -18.81 13.84 -0.76
CA PHE A 200 -18.26 13.29 -2.00
C PHE A 200 -18.92 11.96 -2.41
N LEU A 201 -19.24 11.07 -1.45
CA LEU A 201 -19.91 9.82 -1.74
C LEU A 201 -21.38 10.02 -2.15
N LYS A 202 -22.07 11.01 -1.57
CA LYS A 202 -23.41 11.42 -2.01
C LYS A 202 -23.41 11.93 -3.47
N ASP A 203 -22.42 12.76 -3.83
CA ASP A 203 -22.25 13.23 -5.21
C ASP A 203 -22.05 12.04 -6.17
N LEU A 204 -21.24 11.04 -5.78
CA LEU A 204 -21.09 9.82 -6.57
C LEU A 204 -22.41 9.02 -6.65
N ARG A 205 -23.14 8.90 -5.57
CA ARG A 205 -24.45 8.23 -5.54
C ARG A 205 -25.45 8.92 -6.44
N ALA A 206 -25.52 10.24 -6.43
CA ALA A 206 -26.37 11.06 -7.31
C ALA A 206 -26.06 10.82 -8.81
N THR A 207 -24.82 10.44 -9.15
CA THR A 207 -24.46 10.02 -10.52
C THR A 207 -24.70 8.52 -10.80
N GLN A 208 -25.58 7.87 -10.04
CA GLN A 208 -26.00 6.47 -10.16
C GLN A 208 -24.84 5.46 -9.95
N LYS A 209 -23.79 5.83 -9.23
CA LYS A 209 -22.74 4.88 -8.84
C LYS A 209 -23.24 3.98 -7.71
N ASN A 210 -22.91 2.70 -7.79
CA ASN A 210 -23.20 1.74 -6.70
C ASN A 210 -22.17 1.93 -5.58
N VAL A 211 -22.48 2.86 -4.67
CA VAL A 211 -21.65 3.18 -3.50
C VAL A 211 -22.41 2.86 -2.23
N ARG A 212 -21.80 2.11 -1.33
CA ARG A 212 -22.33 1.80 -0.02
C ARG A 212 -21.33 2.22 1.05
N LEU A 213 -21.85 2.83 2.12
CA LEU A 213 -21.06 3.32 3.24
C LEU A 213 -21.49 2.67 4.53
N LYS A 214 -20.53 2.21 5.35
CA LYS A 214 -20.71 1.86 6.75
C LYS A 214 -19.88 2.73 7.65
N LEU A 215 -20.41 3.06 8.83
CA LEU A 215 -19.66 3.79 9.85
C LEU A 215 -19.29 2.83 10.99
N TYR A 216 -17.99 2.79 11.34
CA TYR A 216 -17.49 1.96 12.44
C TYR A 216 -17.02 2.82 13.62
N GLY A 217 -17.16 2.29 14.84
CA GLY A 217 -16.95 3.07 16.07
C GLY A 217 -15.65 2.83 16.79
N ASP A 218 -14.94 1.74 16.50
CA ASP A 218 -13.69 1.34 17.17
C ASP A 218 -12.47 2.06 16.57
N ALA A 219 -11.39 2.12 17.35
CA ALA A 219 -10.14 2.72 16.87
C ALA A 219 -9.57 1.95 15.68
N PRO A 220 -9.14 2.63 14.59
CA PRO A 220 -8.65 1.96 13.41
C PRO A 220 -7.24 1.39 13.62
N TRP A 221 -7.03 0.15 13.21
CA TRP A 221 -5.72 -0.50 13.17
C TRP A 221 -5.06 -0.43 11.81
N LEU A 222 -5.86 -0.61 10.76
CA LEU A 222 -5.40 -0.69 9.39
C LEU A 222 -6.19 0.24 8.48
N LYS A 223 -5.50 0.90 7.57
CA LYS A 223 -6.08 1.49 6.37
C LYS A 223 -5.92 0.48 5.24
N LEU A 224 -7.03 0.08 4.63
CA LEU A 224 -7.06 -0.90 3.54
C LEU A 224 -7.73 -0.32 2.31
N ALA A 225 -7.23 -0.71 1.14
CA ALA A 225 -7.92 -0.54 -0.12
C ALA A 225 -7.73 -1.82 -0.97
N VAL A 226 -8.82 -2.54 -1.18
CA VAL A 226 -8.84 -3.70 -2.09
C VAL A 226 -9.22 -3.20 -3.47
N LEU A 227 -8.33 -3.40 -4.43
CA LEU A 227 -8.46 -2.92 -5.81
C LEU A 227 -8.27 -4.12 -6.76
N GLY A 228 -9.35 -4.88 -6.96
CA GLY A 228 -9.29 -6.15 -7.68
C GLY A 228 -8.37 -7.15 -6.99
N ASP A 229 -7.33 -7.59 -7.68
CA ASP A 229 -6.40 -8.61 -7.20
C ASP A 229 -5.31 -8.06 -6.26
N TYR A 230 -5.42 -6.81 -5.82
CA TYR A 230 -4.41 -6.14 -4.99
C TYR A 230 -5.02 -5.57 -3.72
N VAL A 231 -4.39 -5.82 -2.58
CA VAL A 231 -4.66 -5.14 -1.31
C VAL A 231 -3.55 -4.16 -1.02
N TRP A 232 -3.94 -2.91 -0.81
CA TRP A 232 -3.09 -1.82 -0.37
C TRP A 232 -3.33 -1.60 1.11
N MET A 233 -2.28 -1.62 1.92
CA MET A 233 -2.37 -1.56 3.37
C MET A 233 -1.40 -0.55 3.96
N LYS A 234 -1.89 0.25 4.91
CA LYS A 234 -1.09 1.05 5.85
C LYS A 234 -1.52 0.74 7.28
N HIS A 235 -0.59 0.76 8.19
CA HIS A 235 -0.88 0.63 9.62
C HIS A 235 -1.14 2.02 10.24
N TYR A 236 -2.10 2.12 11.15
CA TYR A 236 -2.30 3.32 11.95
C TYR A 236 -1.38 3.25 13.17
N HIS A 237 -0.45 4.17 13.25
CA HIS A 237 0.48 4.28 14.37
C HIS A 237 0.01 5.38 15.34
N PRO A 238 0.02 5.15 16.67
CA PRO A 238 -0.14 6.22 17.65
C PRO A 238 0.98 7.27 17.45
N GLY A 239 0.61 8.54 17.49
CA GLY A 239 1.55 9.64 17.30
C GLY A 239 1.80 10.08 15.87
N LEU A 240 1.50 9.26 14.86
CA LEU A 240 1.80 9.58 13.48
C LEU A 240 0.55 9.62 12.59
N ASP A 241 0.56 10.52 11.62
CA ASP A 241 -0.41 10.50 10.55
C ASP A 241 -0.19 9.27 9.66
N VAL A 242 -1.27 8.62 9.26
CA VAL A 242 -1.24 7.44 8.38
C VAL A 242 -0.57 7.73 7.02
N GLN A 243 -0.54 8.99 6.60
CA GLN A 243 0.13 9.36 5.35
C GLN A 243 1.66 9.23 5.45
N SER A 244 2.23 9.40 6.64
CA SER A 244 3.67 9.21 6.87
C SER A 244 4.10 7.75 6.98
N MET A 245 3.12 6.83 7.11
CA MET A 245 3.39 5.40 7.23
C MET A 245 3.70 4.75 5.88
N PRO A 246 4.58 3.73 5.85
CA PRO A 246 4.83 2.97 4.64
C PRO A 246 3.56 2.30 4.14
N GLU A 247 3.45 2.14 2.83
CA GLU A 247 2.33 1.49 2.17
C GLU A 247 2.78 0.18 1.54
N TYR A 248 2.10 -0.89 1.89
CA TYR A 248 2.37 -2.24 1.42
C TYR A 248 1.32 -2.67 0.40
N VAL A 249 1.75 -3.39 -0.62
CA VAL A 249 0.86 -3.91 -1.67
C VAL A 249 1.03 -5.41 -1.75
N PHE A 250 -0.05 -6.13 -1.50
CA PHE A 250 -0.12 -7.57 -1.61
C PHE A 250 -0.97 -7.95 -2.82
N GLU A 251 -0.50 -8.91 -3.59
CA GLU A 251 -1.21 -9.47 -4.73
C GLU A 251 -1.94 -10.74 -4.31
N HIS A 252 -3.12 -10.96 -4.86
CA HIS A 252 -3.84 -12.22 -4.71
C HIS A 252 -3.05 -13.34 -5.37
N ASP A 253 -2.57 -14.26 -4.56
CA ASP A 253 -1.89 -15.47 -5.01
C ASP A 253 -2.61 -16.68 -4.38
N GLN A 254 -2.61 -17.80 -5.10
CA GLN A 254 -3.16 -19.07 -4.60
C GLN A 254 -2.32 -19.70 -3.46
N ASN A 255 -1.26 -19.02 -3.07
CA ASN A 255 -0.36 -19.46 -2.02
C ASN A 255 -1.05 -19.38 -0.64
N PRO A 256 -1.12 -20.47 0.14
CA PRO A 256 -1.74 -20.47 1.46
C PRO A 256 -1.07 -19.54 2.49
N GLY A 257 0.19 -19.14 2.25
CA GLY A 257 0.89 -18.14 3.07
C GLY A 257 0.70 -16.68 2.66
N GLY A 258 -0.13 -16.42 1.64
CA GLY A 258 -0.38 -15.07 1.13
C GLY A 258 -1.18 -14.21 2.10
N ILE A 259 -0.76 -12.95 2.27
CA ILE A 259 -1.41 -11.99 3.19
C ILE A 259 -2.66 -11.34 2.57
N TYR A 260 -2.84 -11.41 1.25
CA TYR A 260 -4.03 -10.86 0.59
C TYR A 260 -5.32 -11.40 1.20
N THR A 261 -5.47 -12.72 1.27
CA THR A 261 -6.71 -13.37 1.75
C THR A 261 -7.06 -12.98 3.19
N PRO A 262 -6.15 -13.04 4.18
CA PRO A 262 -6.44 -12.55 5.54
C PRO A 262 -6.89 -11.09 5.59
N LEU A 263 -6.25 -10.19 4.82
CA LEU A 263 -6.64 -8.77 4.79
C LEU A 263 -8.01 -8.55 4.12
N TYR A 264 -8.29 -9.29 3.05
CA TYR A 264 -9.60 -9.28 2.40
C TYR A 264 -10.69 -9.79 3.34
N GLN A 265 -10.45 -10.91 4.03
CA GLN A 265 -11.37 -11.46 5.03
C GLN A 265 -11.57 -10.51 6.22
N TYR A 266 -10.50 -9.84 6.67
CA TYR A 266 -10.60 -8.80 7.71
C TYR A 266 -11.58 -7.70 7.31
N PHE A 267 -11.51 -7.21 6.06
CA PHE A 267 -12.49 -6.24 5.56
C PHE A 267 -13.92 -6.82 5.55
N LEU A 268 -14.11 -8.03 5.00
CA LEU A 268 -15.42 -8.66 4.89
C LEU A 268 -16.05 -8.91 6.27
N THR A 269 -15.28 -9.42 7.23
CA THR A 269 -15.77 -9.66 8.61
C THR A 269 -16.25 -8.35 9.23
N ARG A 270 -15.51 -7.26 9.05
CA ARG A 270 -15.96 -5.93 9.52
C ARG A 270 -17.18 -5.44 8.75
N TRP A 271 -17.23 -5.68 7.45
CA TRP A 271 -18.36 -5.26 6.61
C TRP A 271 -19.69 -5.93 7.01
N VAL A 272 -19.66 -7.19 7.39
CA VAL A 272 -20.87 -7.92 7.81
C VAL A 272 -21.21 -7.73 9.30
N ASN A 273 -20.30 -7.12 10.09
CA ASN A 273 -20.55 -6.88 11.51
C ASN A 273 -21.80 -6.01 11.69
N PRO A 274 -22.81 -6.49 12.47
CA PRO A 274 -24.03 -5.75 12.73
C PRO A 274 -23.83 -4.50 13.60
N ASP A 275 -22.74 -4.42 14.38
CA ASP A 275 -22.45 -3.27 15.22
C ASP A 275 -22.08 -2.02 14.41
N PHE A 276 -21.76 -2.19 13.11
CA PHE A 276 -21.43 -1.09 12.22
C PHE A 276 -22.62 -0.75 11.33
N PRO A 277 -23.34 0.34 11.62
CA PRO A 277 -24.50 0.75 10.85
C PRO A 277 -24.12 1.10 9.41
N GLU A 278 -25.02 0.84 8.49
CA GLU A 278 -24.98 1.31 7.13
C GLU A 278 -25.49 2.76 7.11
N TYR A 279 -24.72 3.64 6.43
CA TYR A 279 -25.14 5.03 6.22
C TYR A 279 -25.88 5.12 4.90
N ASP A 280 -27.14 5.51 4.95
CA ASP A 280 -27.96 5.79 3.78
C ASP A 280 -27.55 7.16 3.21
N LEU A 281 -26.92 7.14 2.04
CA LEU A 281 -26.41 8.37 1.36
C LEU A 281 -27.57 9.22 0.79
N ASP A 282 -28.75 8.65 0.64
CA ASP A 282 -29.91 9.32 0.05
C ASP A 282 -30.75 10.03 1.14
N THR A 283 -30.89 9.42 2.33
CA THR A 283 -31.77 9.92 3.42
C THR A 283 -31.03 10.50 4.63
N ASP A 284 -29.71 10.38 4.68
CA ASP A 284 -28.87 10.81 5.83
C ASP A 284 -29.20 10.07 7.13
N GLU A 285 -29.46 8.76 7.02
CA GLU A 285 -29.84 7.94 8.14
C GLU A 285 -28.83 6.81 8.37
N LEU A 286 -28.70 6.41 9.63
CA LEU A 286 -27.98 5.20 10.02
C LEU A 286 -28.97 4.04 10.10
N ILE A 287 -28.71 2.99 9.33
CA ILE A 287 -29.50 1.78 9.28
C ILE A 287 -28.77 0.69 10.07
N HIS A 288 -29.35 0.32 11.20
CA HIS A 288 -28.87 -0.79 12.02
C HIS A 288 -29.53 -2.09 11.56
N ARG A 289 -28.71 -3.11 11.31
CA ARG A 289 -29.16 -4.43 10.87
C ARG A 289 -28.74 -5.49 11.88
N ASN A 290 -29.54 -6.55 12.02
CA ASN A 290 -29.14 -7.72 12.80
C ASN A 290 -28.17 -8.63 12.01
N ALA A 291 -27.72 -9.71 12.65
CA ALA A 291 -26.85 -10.70 12.02
C ALA A 291 -27.46 -11.37 10.77
N SER A 292 -28.82 -11.40 10.66
CA SER A 292 -29.49 -11.90 9.46
C SER A 292 -29.67 -10.85 8.36
N GLY A 293 -29.14 -9.62 8.56
CA GLY A 293 -29.22 -8.52 7.60
C GLY A 293 -30.56 -7.76 7.62
N LYS A 294 -31.50 -8.13 8.49
CA LYS A 294 -32.81 -7.45 8.63
C LYS A 294 -32.61 -6.13 9.36
N GLU A 295 -33.23 -5.07 8.87
CA GLU A 295 -33.26 -3.75 9.50
C GLU A 295 -33.98 -3.83 10.86
N ILE A 296 -33.31 -3.32 11.91
CA ILE A 296 -33.82 -3.28 13.29
C ILE A 296 -34.24 -1.85 13.65
N ARG A 297 -33.40 -0.89 13.27
CA ARG A 297 -33.53 0.51 13.67
C ARG A 297 -32.97 1.40 12.59
N ARG A 298 -33.63 2.54 12.42
CA ARG A 298 -33.18 3.64 11.57
C ARG A 298 -33.14 4.91 12.41
N GLU A 299 -32.05 5.65 12.34
CA GLU A 299 -31.88 6.90 13.07
C GLU A 299 -31.25 7.97 12.18
N ARG A 300 -31.72 9.19 12.35
CA ARG A 300 -31.18 10.32 11.59
C ARG A 300 -29.75 10.62 12.02
N PHE A 301 -28.88 10.77 11.04
CA PHE A 301 -27.50 11.17 11.27
C PHE A 301 -27.40 12.69 11.14
N ASP A 302 -27.63 13.41 12.23
CA ASP A 302 -27.43 14.87 12.26
C ASP A 302 -25.92 15.12 12.24
N GLY A 303 -25.41 15.45 11.03
CA GLY A 303 -24.01 15.86 10.87
C GLY A 303 -23.72 17.04 11.78
N ALA A 304 -22.58 17.05 12.42
CA ALA A 304 -21.86 18.05 13.24
C ALA A 304 -22.52 19.41 13.64
N ARG A 305 -23.85 19.56 13.61
CA ARG A 305 -24.53 20.81 14.02
C ARG A 305 -24.83 20.90 15.53
N GLU A 306 -24.81 19.79 16.24
CA GLU A 306 -24.86 19.86 17.71
C GLU A 306 -23.43 19.83 18.25
N SER A 307 -22.99 21.01 18.65
CA SER A 307 -21.79 21.23 19.43
C SER A 307 -21.53 20.10 20.41
N PHE A 308 -20.31 19.60 20.43
CA PHE A 308 -19.75 18.72 21.46
C PHE A 308 -19.94 19.31 22.85
N VAL A 309 -21.12 19.15 23.41
CA VAL A 309 -21.36 19.30 24.84
C VAL A 309 -21.03 17.98 25.50
N PHE A 310 -19.76 17.60 25.45
CA PHE A 310 -19.26 16.58 26.38
C PHE A 310 -19.10 17.24 27.74
N GLY A 311 -19.92 16.75 28.66
CA GLY A 311 -20.12 17.13 30.02
C GLY A 311 -18.93 17.72 30.77
N ARG A 312 -18.99 18.99 30.95
CA ARG A 312 -18.48 19.66 32.12
C ARG A 312 -19.47 19.37 33.25
N ASN A 313 -19.52 18.12 33.74
CA ASN A 313 -20.20 17.77 34.97
C ASN A 313 -19.80 16.39 35.45
N SER A 314 -18.75 16.29 36.22
CA SER A 314 -18.67 15.50 37.45
C SER A 314 -17.48 15.95 38.31
N GLY A 315 -17.55 17.22 38.71
CA GLY A 315 -16.97 17.64 39.95
C GLY A 315 -18.05 17.44 41.02
N LYS A 316 -18.29 16.22 41.43
CA LYS A 316 -18.99 15.94 42.71
C LYS A 316 -18.00 15.30 43.64
N ASP A 317 -17.61 16.12 44.60
CA ASP A 317 -17.31 15.80 45.99
C ASP A 317 -17.08 14.30 46.31
N LEU A 318 -15.82 13.93 46.40
CA LEU A 318 -15.38 12.81 47.21
C LEU A 318 -14.80 13.36 48.53
N SER A 319 -15.68 13.92 49.37
CA SER A 319 -15.48 13.99 50.82
C SER A 319 -16.00 12.67 51.38
N GLY A 320 -15.19 11.64 51.35
CA GLY A 320 -15.42 10.39 52.10
C GLY A 320 -14.60 10.43 53.41
N PRO A 321 -15.09 9.80 54.47
CA PRO A 321 -14.61 10.03 55.84
C PRO A 321 -13.23 9.40 56.07
N THR A 322 -12.40 10.17 56.77
CA THR A 322 -11.14 9.76 57.41
C THR A 322 -11.36 8.54 58.31
N ALA A 323 -10.72 7.43 58.02
CA ALA A 323 -10.57 6.29 58.93
C ALA A 323 -9.42 6.55 59.87
N PRO A 324 -9.54 6.19 61.17
CA PRO A 324 -8.52 6.44 62.14
C PRO A 324 -7.34 5.47 62.04
N LEU A 325 -6.15 6.01 62.22
CA LEU A 325 -4.92 5.28 62.44
C LEU A 325 -5.03 4.45 63.73
N LEU A 326 -4.83 3.14 63.63
CA LEU A 326 -4.55 2.26 64.75
C LEU A 326 -3.04 2.12 64.88
N SER A 327 -2.63 2.38 66.10
CA SER A 327 -1.31 2.24 66.70
C SER A 327 -0.63 0.88 66.48
#